data_52abb8fd4e1209f0dcae720b611463e9
#
_entry.id   52abb8fd4e1209f0dcae720b611463e9
#
_cell.length_a   1.000
_cell.length_b   1.000
_cell.length_c   1.000
_cell.angle_alpha   90.00
_cell.angle_beta   90.00
_cell.angle_gamma   90.00
#
_symmetry.space_group_name_H-M   'P 1'
#
loop_
_entity.id
_entity.type
_entity.pdbx_description
1 polymer ?
#
loop_
_entity_poly.entity_id
_entity_poly.type
_entity_poly.pdbx_seq_one_letter_code
_entity_poly.pdbx_strand_id
1 'polypeptide(L)'
;MYPKIFVKIPALDDSELTHTIENAIKTSVYPERLVFSICLTYSQSVAREELEAYLDRYANISDFKVTMQTFHPDLLGVAKGRYIAESMYEDEDYVLQIDAHTWFCPEWDERLIKMLNKHDDKTIISGLLPPYEPNGRYPKGKGVYLAEFVEERTYCEWMPNWNPKEVKSDDEFFDNKFSAHFAFGTKEFGKYSGLNRSSFFWSEEPIQDFNLRSKGFKIISPNIPYSLLCHLYTDHIHGEHGKRATISSYLSEEEANYWMNIYDREVYESFFFGESISSL
;
A
#
# COMPACT_ATOMS: atom_id res chain seq x y z
N MET A 1 24.15 14.25 -1.46
CA MET A 1 23.04 13.53 -2.17
C MET A 1 22.04 13.17 -1.08
N TYR A 2 20.76 13.47 -1.27
CA TYR A 2 19.73 13.11 -0.30
C TYR A 2 19.47 11.61 -0.34
N PRO A 3 19.15 10.96 0.80
CA PRO A 3 18.79 9.54 0.81
C PRO A 3 17.55 9.30 -0.04
N LYS A 4 17.59 8.26 -0.88
CA LYS A 4 16.50 7.94 -1.81
C LYS A 4 15.35 7.22 -1.12
N ILE A 5 14.13 7.51 -1.57
CA ILE A 5 12.91 6.84 -1.13
C ILE A 5 12.31 6.09 -2.32
N PHE A 6 12.29 4.76 -2.25
CA PHE A 6 11.59 3.90 -3.19
C PHE A 6 10.10 3.85 -2.84
N VAL A 7 9.26 4.40 -3.70
CA VAL A 7 7.80 4.49 -3.51
C VAL A 7 7.12 3.41 -4.34
N LYS A 8 6.65 2.37 -3.70
CA LYS A 8 6.05 1.19 -4.32
C LYS A 8 4.54 1.34 -4.44
N ILE A 9 4.00 1.30 -5.66
CA ILE A 9 2.59 1.54 -5.97
C ILE A 9 2.04 0.47 -6.91
N PRO A 10 1.17 -0.45 -6.46
CA PRO A 10 0.32 -1.23 -7.34
C PRO A 10 -0.90 -0.41 -7.76
N ALA A 11 -1.31 -0.50 -9.01
CA ALA A 11 -2.49 0.18 -9.54
C ALA A 11 -3.26 -0.74 -10.50
N LEU A 12 -4.58 -0.75 -10.40
CA LEU A 12 -5.49 -1.46 -11.28
C LEU A 12 -6.49 -0.45 -11.87
N ASP A 13 -6.24 0.04 -13.08
CA ASP A 13 -7.04 1.09 -13.74
C ASP A 13 -7.44 2.24 -12.78
N ASP A 14 -6.54 2.62 -11.89
CA ASP A 14 -6.84 3.56 -10.82
C ASP A 14 -6.60 5.00 -11.30
N SER A 15 -7.67 5.76 -11.43
CA SER A 15 -7.61 7.16 -11.88
C SER A 15 -6.98 8.11 -10.86
N GLU A 16 -6.85 7.69 -9.59
CA GLU A 16 -6.15 8.48 -8.57
C GLU A 16 -4.62 8.34 -8.65
N LEU A 17 -4.10 7.37 -9.42
CA LEU A 17 -2.66 7.11 -9.49
C LEU A 17 -1.85 8.37 -9.83
N THR A 18 -2.24 9.11 -10.87
CA THR A 18 -1.54 10.33 -11.28
C THR A 18 -1.67 11.44 -10.25
N HIS A 19 -2.82 11.55 -9.59
CA HIS A 19 -3.04 12.50 -8.49
C HIS A 19 -2.19 12.16 -7.26
N THR A 20 -2.09 10.88 -6.92
CA THR A 20 -1.23 10.37 -5.84
C THR A 20 0.24 10.74 -6.07
N ILE A 21 0.76 10.45 -7.27
CA ILE A 21 2.15 10.77 -7.63
C ILE A 21 2.38 12.29 -7.62
N GLU A 22 1.48 13.06 -8.23
CA GLU A 22 1.58 14.52 -8.27
C GLU A 22 1.57 15.14 -6.88
N ASN A 23 0.67 14.68 -6.03
CA ASN A 23 0.58 15.17 -4.67
C ASN A 23 1.83 14.80 -3.86
N ALA A 24 2.33 13.55 -3.99
CA ALA A 24 3.58 13.14 -3.34
C ALA A 24 4.76 14.04 -3.73
N ILE A 25 4.92 14.33 -5.03
CA ILE A 25 5.98 15.22 -5.55
C ILE A 25 5.82 16.64 -5.02
N LYS A 26 4.62 17.21 -5.13
CA LYS A 26 4.35 18.61 -4.75
C LYS A 26 4.46 18.90 -3.26
N THR A 27 4.26 17.89 -2.43
CA THR A 27 4.27 18.02 -0.96
C THR A 27 5.54 17.53 -0.30
N SER A 28 6.43 16.85 -1.03
CA SER A 28 7.74 16.47 -0.53
C SER A 28 8.69 17.67 -0.42
N VAL A 29 9.64 17.59 0.49
CA VAL A 29 10.72 18.61 0.63
C VAL A 29 11.76 18.44 -0.48
N TYR A 30 12.07 17.19 -0.84
CA TYR A 30 13.07 16.85 -1.85
C TYR A 30 12.51 15.86 -2.87
N PRO A 31 11.72 16.33 -3.84
CA PRO A 31 11.09 15.45 -4.83
C PRO A 31 12.09 14.66 -5.70
N GLU A 32 13.31 15.16 -5.87
CA GLU A 32 14.38 14.53 -6.64
C GLU A 32 14.94 13.23 -5.97
N ARG A 33 14.59 12.99 -4.72
CA ARG A 33 14.95 11.72 -4.04
C ARG A 33 13.94 10.61 -4.21
N LEU A 34 12.76 10.92 -4.76
CA LEU A 34 11.69 9.95 -4.92
C LEU A 34 11.95 9.07 -6.14
N VAL A 35 11.86 7.76 -5.94
CA VAL A 35 11.95 6.75 -6.98
C VAL A 35 10.62 6.01 -6.99
N PHE A 36 9.72 6.39 -7.88
CA PHE A 36 8.42 5.75 -8.00
C PHE A 36 8.54 4.43 -8.75
N SER A 37 8.14 3.35 -8.10
CA SER A 37 8.03 2.04 -8.69
C SER A 37 6.57 1.63 -8.84
N ILE A 38 6.08 1.62 -10.06
CA ILE A 38 4.67 1.48 -10.38
C ILE A 38 4.43 0.19 -11.13
N CYS A 39 3.52 -0.65 -10.63
CA CYS A 39 2.94 -1.74 -11.39
C CYS A 39 1.51 -1.35 -11.78
N LEU A 40 1.33 -0.92 -13.03
CA LEU A 40 0.01 -0.61 -13.58
C LEU A 40 -0.55 -1.85 -14.31
N THR A 41 -1.61 -2.41 -13.77
CA THR A 41 -2.48 -3.36 -14.47
C THR A 41 -3.65 -2.59 -15.07
N TYR A 42 -3.88 -2.72 -16.37
CA TYR A 42 -4.92 -1.96 -17.06
C TYR A 42 -5.76 -2.85 -18.00
N SER A 43 -7.04 -2.55 -18.07
CA SER A 43 -7.97 -3.18 -19.01
C SER A 43 -8.22 -2.33 -20.26
N GLN A 44 -8.06 -1.01 -20.13
CA GLN A 44 -8.28 -0.04 -21.21
C GLN A 44 -7.02 0.81 -21.40
N SER A 45 -6.74 1.22 -22.62
CA SER A 45 -5.55 2.01 -22.96
C SER A 45 -5.49 3.39 -22.27
N VAL A 46 -6.63 3.93 -21.85
CA VAL A 46 -6.71 5.27 -21.26
C VAL A 46 -5.82 5.41 -20.02
N ALA A 47 -5.89 4.47 -19.08
CA ALA A 47 -5.07 4.54 -17.87
C ALA A 47 -3.56 4.49 -18.17
N ARG A 48 -3.18 3.74 -19.19
CA ARG A 48 -1.80 3.67 -19.68
C ARG A 48 -1.37 5.00 -20.30
N GLU A 49 -2.17 5.55 -21.21
CA GLU A 49 -1.86 6.79 -21.92
C GLU A 49 -1.77 7.99 -20.96
N GLU A 50 -2.67 8.05 -19.99
CA GLU A 50 -2.65 9.07 -18.93
C GLU A 50 -1.37 8.99 -18.09
N LEU A 51 -0.96 7.79 -17.69
CA LEU A 51 0.27 7.60 -16.94
C LEU A 51 1.49 7.96 -17.78
N GLU A 52 1.59 7.50 -19.04
CA GLU A 52 2.70 7.82 -19.93
C GLU A 52 2.86 9.36 -20.10
N ALA A 53 1.79 10.07 -20.39
CA ALA A 53 1.81 11.53 -20.52
C ALA A 53 2.19 12.23 -19.22
N TYR A 54 1.84 11.63 -18.09
CA TYR A 54 2.18 12.16 -16.78
C TYR A 54 3.66 11.97 -16.45
N LEU A 55 4.20 10.78 -16.71
CA LEU A 55 5.62 10.46 -16.48
C LEU A 55 6.56 11.41 -17.26
N ASP A 56 6.23 11.70 -18.51
CA ASP A 56 6.98 12.64 -19.34
C ASP A 56 7.07 14.05 -18.71
N ARG A 57 6.01 14.47 -18.02
CA ARG A 57 5.96 15.77 -17.35
C ARG A 57 6.88 15.87 -16.14
N TYR A 58 7.03 14.78 -15.39
CA TYR A 58 7.72 14.75 -14.10
C TYR A 58 9.08 14.04 -14.12
N ALA A 59 9.49 13.47 -15.27
CA ALA A 59 10.75 12.72 -15.40
C ALA A 59 12.01 13.54 -15.07
N ASN A 60 11.94 14.88 -15.14
CA ASN A 60 13.04 15.76 -14.75
C ASN A 60 13.09 16.08 -13.25
N ILE A 61 12.11 15.62 -12.48
CA ILE A 61 11.97 15.94 -11.04
C ILE A 61 12.22 14.71 -10.20
N SER A 62 11.64 13.59 -10.58
CA SER A 62 11.71 12.30 -9.83
C SER A 62 12.05 11.15 -10.78
N ASP A 63 12.60 10.08 -10.23
CA ASP A 63 12.87 8.85 -10.99
C ASP A 63 11.61 7.98 -11.07
N PHE A 64 11.38 7.33 -12.22
CA PHE A 64 10.25 6.42 -12.42
C PHE A 64 10.69 5.07 -12.96
N LYS A 65 10.28 4.00 -12.30
CA LYS A 65 10.41 2.61 -12.70
C LYS A 65 8.99 2.05 -12.90
N VAL A 66 8.63 1.70 -14.13
CA VAL A 66 7.24 1.36 -14.43
C VAL A 66 7.14 0.04 -15.16
N THR A 67 6.29 -0.83 -14.64
CA THR A 67 5.81 -2.03 -15.33
C THR A 67 4.34 -1.84 -15.66
N MET A 68 3.99 -1.95 -16.93
CA MET A 68 2.62 -1.89 -17.40
C MET A 68 2.23 -3.24 -17.99
N GLN A 69 1.10 -3.78 -17.54
CA GLN A 69 0.60 -5.05 -17.99
C GLN A 69 -0.90 -4.99 -18.28
N THR A 70 -1.34 -5.68 -19.31
CA THR A 70 -2.77 -5.85 -19.57
C THR A 70 -3.38 -6.74 -18.51
N PHE A 71 -4.64 -6.49 -18.23
CA PHE A 71 -5.43 -7.31 -17.33
C PHE A 71 -5.42 -8.79 -17.77
N HIS A 72 -5.08 -9.67 -16.85
CA HIS A 72 -5.23 -11.12 -16.98
C HIS A 72 -5.52 -11.70 -15.59
N PRO A 73 -6.46 -12.65 -15.44
CA PRO A 73 -6.81 -13.22 -14.14
C PRO A 73 -5.60 -13.69 -13.31
N ASP A 74 -4.62 -14.35 -13.93
CA ASP A 74 -3.41 -14.86 -13.25
C ASP A 74 -2.44 -13.75 -12.79
N LEU A 75 -2.63 -12.52 -13.27
CA LEU A 75 -1.85 -11.34 -12.89
C LEU A 75 -2.59 -10.45 -11.91
N LEU A 76 -3.77 -10.88 -11.51
CA LEU A 76 -4.59 -10.18 -10.53
C LEU A 76 -4.09 -10.40 -9.11
N GLY A 77 -4.56 -9.52 -8.27
CA GLY A 77 -4.24 -9.49 -6.86
C GLY A 77 -3.25 -8.38 -6.53
N VAL A 78 -3.58 -7.66 -5.49
CA VAL A 78 -2.79 -6.50 -5.06
C VAL A 78 -1.37 -6.91 -4.62
N ALA A 79 -1.23 -8.06 -3.98
CA ALA A 79 0.06 -8.59 -3.56
C ALA A 79 0.98 -8.89 -4.76
N LYS A 80 0.42 -9.37 -5.86
CA LYS A 80 1.16 -9.60 -7.11
C LYS A 80 1.66 -8.29 -7.71
N GLY A 81 0.81 -7.27 -7.76
CA GLY A 81 1.19 -5.93 -8.23
C GLY A 81 2.30 -5.32 -7.36
N ARG A 82 2.21 -5.48 -6.05
CA ARG A 82 3.26 -5.03 -5.11
C ARG A 82 4.57 -5.77 -5.31
N TYR A 83 4.53 -7.07 -5.51
CA TYR A 83 5.72 -7.86 -5.80
C TYR A 83 6.41 -7.43 -7.09
N ILE A 84 5.64 -7.16 -8.16
CA ILE A 84 6.19 -6.69 -9.43
C ILE A 84 6.83 -5.31 -9.24
N ALA A 85 6.15 -4.37 -8.58
CA ALA A 85 6.71 -3.07 -8.28
C ALA A 85 8.00 -3.18 -7.47
N GLU A 86 8.05 -4.06 -6.47
CA GLU A 86 9.23 -4.27 -5.64
C GLU A 86 10.40 -4.90 -6.38
N SER A 87 10.15 -5.71 -7.41
CA SER A 87 11.23 -6.32 -8.21
C SER A 87 12.15 -5.29 -8.87
N MET A 88 11.74 -4.03 -8.91
CA MET A 88 12.52 -2.90 -9.44
C MET A 88 13.32 -2.14 -8.36
N TYR A 89 13.32 -2.61 -7.11
CA TYR A 89 14.13 -2.05 -6.02
C TYR A 89 15.63 -2.29 -6.25
N GLU A 90 16.45 -1.25 -6.03
CA GLU A 90 17.89 -1.25 -6.30
C GLU A 90 18.75 -0.80 -5.12
N ASP A 91 18.30 -0.92 -3.90
CA ASP A 91 19.03 -0.52 -2.68
C ASP A 91 18.86 0.99 -2.31
N GLU A 92 17.71 1.57 -2.64
CA GLU A 92 17.32 2.87 -2.12
C GLU A 92 17.29 2.85 -0.57
N ASP A 93 17.57 3.98 0.07
CA ASP A 93 17.78 4.06 1.54
C ASP A 93 16.50 3.77 2.33
N TYR A 94 15.35 4.15 1.78
CA TYR A 94 14.02 3.96 2.38
C TYR A 94 13.05 3.36 1.39
N VAL A 95 12.06 2.65 1.91
CA VAL A 95 10.95 2.08 1.12
C VAL A 95 9.63 2.56 1.70
N LEU A 96 8.80 3.12 0.84
CA LEU A 96 7.41 3.48 1.11
C LEU A 96 6.49 2.62 0.25
N GLN A 97 5.67 1.81 0.88
CA GLN A 97 4.58 1.08 0.23
C GLN A 97 3.27 1.82 0.44
N ILE A 98 2.55 2.08 -0.64
CA ILE A 98 1.24 2.75 -0.62
C ILE A 98 0.31 2.17 -1.70
N ASP A 99 -0.97 2.50 -1.57
CA ASP A 99 -1.93 2.29 -2.65
C ASP A 99 -1.94 3.48 -3.64
N ALA A 100 -2.50 3.25 -4.82
CA ALA A 100 -2.56 4.23 -5.91
C ALA A 100 -3.47 5.45 -5.63
N HIS A 101 -4.17 5.46 -4.50
CA HIS A 101 -5.13 6.47 -4.09
C HIS A 101 -4.81 6.98 -2.67
N THR A 102 -3.59 7.49 -2.54
CA THR A 102 -3.03 8.03 -1.30
C THR A 102 -2.81 9.54 -1.41
N TRP A 103 -3.16 10.30 -0.37
CA TRP A 103 -2.93 11.73 -0.27
C TRP A 103 -1.84 12.03 0.75
N PHE A 104 -0.92 12.94 0.41
CA PHE A 104 0.23 13.30 1.23
C PHE A 104 0.10 14.71 1.79
N CYS A 105 0.47 14.87 3.06
CA CYS A 105 0.59 16.18 3.69
C CYS A 105 1.96 16.82 3.39
N PRO A 106 2.10 18.15 3.53
CA PRO A 106 3.38 18.81 3.32
C PRO A 106 4.51 18.23 4.16
N GLU A 107 5.70 18.12 3.56
CA GLU A 107 6.94 17.64 4.18
C GLU A 107 6.88 16.18 4.66
N TRP A 108 5.99 15.36 4.10
CA TRP A 108 5.77 13.98 4.51
C TRP A 108 7.05 13.14 4.51
N ASP A 109 7.89 13.32 3.52
CA ASP A 109 9.14 12.62 3.29
C ASP A 109 10.15 12.84 4.42
N GLU A 110 10.42 14.10 4.78
CA GLU A 110 11.32 14.45 5.90
C GLU A 110 10.75 14.02 7.25
N ARG A 111 9.43 14.15 7.42
CA ARG A 111 8.78 13.79 8.68
C ARG A 111 8.82 12.28 8.92
N LEU A 112 8.54 11.46 7.90
CA LEU A 112 8.66 10.00 8.00
C LEU A 112 10.09 9.58 8.31
N ILE A 113 11.08 10.10 7.59
CA ILE A 113 12.49 9.82 7.85
C ILE A 113 12.88 10.21 9.27
N LYS A 114 12.49 11.40 9.72
CA LYS A 114 12.79 11.87 11.09
C LYS A 114 12.14 11.00 12.16
N MET A 115 10.96 10.48 11.93
CA MET A 115 10.30 9.54 12.84
C MET A 115 11.04 8.22 12.87
N LEU A 116 11.30 7.63 11.69
CA LEU A 116 11.95 6.32 11.58
C LEU A 116 13.37 6.32 12.17
N ASN A 117 14.12 7.40 11.99
CA ASN A 117 15.49 7.54 12.52
C ASN A 117 15.59 7.59 14.06
N LYS A 118 14.47 7.58 14.77
CA LYS A 118 14.45 7.39 16.24
C LYS A 118 14.52 5.91 16.64
N HIS A 119 14.47 5.02 15.68
CA HIS A 119 14.39 3.58 15.86
C HIS A 119 15.53 2.85 15.15
N ASP A 120 15.60 1.54 15.33
CA ASP A 120 16.53 0.68 14.62
C ASP A 120 16.09 0.39 13.16
N ASP A 121 17.02 -0.13 12.36
CA ASP A 121 16.79 -0.40 10.93
C ASP A 121 15.69 -1.46 10.66
N LYS A 122 15.32 -2.23 11.67
CA LYS A 122 14.22 -3.21 11.60
C LYS A 122 12.91 -2.67 12.16
N THR A 123 12.71 -1.38 12.09
CA THR A 123 11.45 -0.75 12.45
C THR A 123 10.69 -0.30 11.19
N ILE A 124 9.40 -0.55 11.17
CA ILE A 124 8.49 -0.15 10.12
C ILE A 124 7.40 0.73 10.73
N ILE A 125 7.18 1.89 10.14
CA ILE A 125 6.02 2.73 10.43
C ILE A 125 4.88 2.24 9.54
N SER A 126 3.81 1.74 10.13
CA SER A 126 2.64 1.21 9.42
C SER A 126 1.38 1.36 10.24
N GLY A 127 0.22 1.19 9.62
CA GLY A 127 -1.10 1.25 10.24
C GLY A 127 -2.16 1.72 9.27
N LEU A 128 -3.42 1.72 9.72
CA LEU A 128 -4.53 2.21 8.91
C LEU A 128 -4.45 3.74 8.79
N LEU A 129 -4.37 4.22 7.55
CA LEU A 129 -4.43 5.65 7.27
C LEU A 129 -5.85 6.20 7.48
N PRO A 130 -6.00 7.44 7.95
CA PRO A 130 -7.31 8.09 8.01
C PRO A 130 -7.86 8.33 6.60
N PRO A 131 -9.19 8.33 6.45
CA PRO A 131 -9.81 8.60 5.16
C PRO A 131 -9.64 10.06 4.75
N TYR A 132 -9.53 10.31 3.44
CA TYR A 132 -9.83 11.61 2.87
C TYR A 132 -11.04 11.51 1.94
N GLU A 133 -11.69 12.65 1.73
CA GLU A 133 -12.84 12.73 0.83
C GLU A 133 -12.43 13.39 -0.49
N PRO A 134 -12.92 12.87 -1.63
CA PRO A 134 -12.59 13.40 -2.94
C PRO A 134 -12.80 14.92 -3.11
N ASN A 135 -13.82 15.47 -2.47
CA ASN A 135 -14.16 16.90 -2.54
C ASN A 135 -13.56 17.74 -1.41
N GLY A 136 -12.96 17.12 -0.44
CA GLY A 136 -12.33 17.76 0.70
C GLY A 136 -10.85 17.48 0.68
N ARG A 137 -10.09 18.32 0.04
CA ARG A 137 -8.62 18.21 -0.16
C ARG A 137 -7.80 18.23 1.13
N TYR A 138 -8.41 18.06 2.27
CA TYR A 138 -7.73 18.00 3.56
C TYR A 138 -8.07 16.71 4.28
N PRO A 139 -7.05 16.02 4.80
CA PRO A 139 -7.28 14.81 5.58
C PRO A 139 -8.18 15.11 6.78
N LYS A 140 -9.31 14.42 6.83
CA LYS A 140 -10.14 14.39 8.03
C LYS A 140 -9.65 13.25 8.89
N GLY A 141 -8.97 13.53 9.97
CA GLY A 141 -8.55 12.50 10.91
C GLY A 141 -7.32 12.88 11.71
N LYS A 142 -7.11 12.15 12.77
CA LYS A 142 -5.93 12.25 13.63
C LYS A 142 -4.96 11.12 13.24
N GLY A 143 -3.79 11.41 12.74
CA GLY A 143 -2.68 10.47 12.62
C GLY A 143 -3.00 9.13 11.92
N VAL A 144 -2.22 8.13 12.22
CA VAL A 144 -2.40 6.73 11.80
C VAL A 144 -3.23 6.01 12.86
N TYR A 145 -4.26 5.27 12.44
CA TYR A 145 -5.09 4.53 13.40
C TYR A 145 -4.41 3.23 13.84
N LEU A 146 -4.61 2.87 15.09
CA LEU A 146 -4.28 1.53 15.56
C LEU A 146 -5.27 0.54 14.94
N ALA A 147 -4.76 -0.43 14.21
CA ALA A 147 -5.57 -1.54 13.76
C ALA A 147 -5.46 -2.69 14.77
N GLU A 148 -6.58 -3.09 15.33
CA GLU A 148 -6.66 -4.23 16.24
C GLU A 148 -7.19 -5.48 15.55
N PHE A 149 -6.77 -6.61 16.09
CA PHE A 149 -7.27 -7.91 15.72
C PHE A 149 -8.66 -8.09 16.37
N VAL A 150 -9.70 -8.28 15.57
CA VAL A 150 -11.07 -8.41 16.07
C VAL A 150 -11.57 -9.83 15.80
N GLU A 151 -12.19 -10.42 16.81
CA GLU A 151 -12.79 -11.76 16.68
C GLU A 151 -14.03 -11.76 15.77
N GLU A 152 -14.76 -10.64 15.72
CA GLU A 152 -15.91 -10.49 14.84
C GLU A 152 -15.48 -10.14 13.42
N ARG A 153 -15.93 -10.95 12.46
CA ARG A 153 -15.52 -10.90 11.06
C ARG A 153 -16.61 -10.25 10.23
N THR A 154 -16.26 -9.14 9.59
CA THR A 154 -17.22 -8.38 8.78
C THR A 154 -17.02 -8.53 7.28
N TYR A 155 -15.79 -8.80 6.83
CA TYR A 155 -15.46 -8.89 5.39
C TYR A 155 -15.12 -10.31 4.95
N CYS A 156 -14.42 -11.09 5.75
CA CYS A 156 -14.21 -12.49 5.48
C CYS A 156 -14.28 -13.32 6.76
N GLU A 157 -15.02 -14.44 6.70
CA GLU A 157 -15.33 -15.26 7.88
C GLU A 157 -14.15 -16.13 8.33
N TRP A 158 -13.16 -16.34 7.48
CA TRP A 158 -12.04 -17.25 7.70
C TRP A 158 -10.76 -16.56 8.21
N MET A 159 -10.73 -15.23 8.22
CA MET A 159 -9.58 -14.44 8.62
C MET A 159 -9.98 -13.35 9.61
N PRO A 160 -9.14 -13.02 10.59
CA PRO A 160 -9.37 -11.87 11.46
C PRO A 160 -9.31 -10.57 10.67
N ASN A 161 -10.23 -9.67 10.95
CA ASN A 161 -10.25 -8.34 10.39
C ASN A 161 -9.50 -7.35 11.27
N TRP A 162 -8.89 -6.36 10.62
CA TRP A 162 -8.32 -5.20 11.26
C TRP A 162 -9.39 -4.11 11.38
N ASN A 163 -9.88 -3.84 12.58
CA ASN A 163 -10.75 -2.69 12.82
C ASN A 163 -9.97 -1.55 13.45
N PRO A 164 -10.14 -0.30 12.97
CA PRO A 164 -9.45 0.85 13.54
C PRO A 164 -9.95 1.11 14.97
N LYS A 165 -9.00 1.33 15.86
CA LYS A 165 -9.28 1.72 17.24
C LYS A 165 -8.55 3.00 17.57
N GLU A 166 -9.22 3.93 18.23
CA GLU A 166 -8.60 5.14 18.71
C GLU A 166 -7.54 4.80 19.77
N VAL A 167 -6.32 5.28 19.55
CA VAL A 167 -5.23 5.09 20.51
C VAL A 167 -5.41 6.04 21.68
N LYS A 168 -5.44 5.48 22.89
CA LYS A 168 -5.46 6.20 24.16
C LYS A 168 -4.13 5.99 24.89
N SER A 169 -3.04 6.37 24.26
CA SER A 169 -1.70 6.31 24.85
C SER A 169 -1.05 7.68 24.78
N ASP A 170 -0.25 8.01 25.78
CA ASP A 170 0.61 9.20 25.79
C ASP A 170 1.97 8.92 25.13
N ASP A 171 2.23 7.68 24.73
CA ASP A 171 3.47 7.29 24.07
C ASP A 171 3.55 7.92 22.66
N GLU A 172 4.74 8.37 22.29
CA GLU A 172 5.00 8.96 20.98
C GLU A 172 4.79 7.94 19.84
N PHE A 173 5.04 6.66 20.11
CA PHE A 173 4.82 5.54 19.19
C PHE A 173 4.21 4.37 19.94
N PHE A 174 3.41 3.59 19.25
CA PHE A 174 2.79 2.38 19.79
C PHE A 174 2.95 1.19 18.83
N ASP A 175 2.96 -0.03 19.35
CA ASP A 175 2.98 -1.25 18.54
C ASP A 175 1.71 -1.34 17.68
N ASN A 176 1.85 -1.79 16.44
CA ASN A 176 0.76 -1.86 15.50
C ASN A 176 0.87 -3.11 14.61
N LYS A 177 -0.06 -3.26 13.67
CA LYS A 177 -0.07 -4.27 12.64
C LYS A 177 0.39 -3.71 11.31
N PHE A 178 0.92 -4.59 10.48
CA PHE A 178 1.24 -4.25 9.09
C PHE A 178 -0.04 -3.93 8.33
N SER A 179 -0.06 -2.78 7.69
CA SER A 179 -1.11 -2.40 6.76
C SER A 179 -0.52 -2.22 5.37
N ALA A 180 -1.11 -2.91 4.40
CA ALA A 180 -0.56 -2.98 3.06
C ALA A 180 -0.67 -1.66 2.27
N HIS A 181 -1.64 -0.81 2.61
CA HIS A 181 -1.81 0.50 1.98
C HIS A 181 -0.90 1.59 2.58
N PHE A 182 -0.15 1.29 3.65
CA PHE A 182 0.87 2.18 4.20
C PHE A 182 1.92 1.43 5.01
N ALA A 183 3.13 1.38 4.51
CA ALA A 183 4.29 0.92 5.27
C ALA A 183 5.54 1.69 4.85
N PHE A 184 6.28 2.24 5.82
CA PHE A 184 7.51 2.98 5.60
C PHE A 184 8.63 2.39 6.45
N GLY A 185 9.76 2.05 5.83
CA GLY A 185 10.92 1.47 6.51
C GLY A 185 12.23 1.82 5.82
N THR A 186 13.34 1.38 6.44
CA THR A 186 14.68 1.50 5.85
C THR A 186 14.88 0.50 4.71
N LYS A 187 16.04 0.51 4.07
CA LYS A 187 16.45 -0.51 3.10
C LYS A 187 16.36 -1.95 3.62
N GLU A 188 16.42 -2.17 4.94
CA GLU A 188 16.20 -3.50 5.51
C GLU A 188 14.75 -3.98 5.24
N PHE A 189 13.77 -3.08 5.35
CA PHE A 189 12.40 -3.41 4.95
C PHE A 189 12.31 -3.74 3.45
N GLY A 190 13.01 -3.02 2.58
CA GLY A 190 13.06 -3.29 1.14
C GLY A 190 13.46 -4.72 0.79
N LYS A 191 14.35 -5.33 1.56
CA LYS A 191 14.78 -6.72 1.35
C LYS A 191 13.70 -7.76 1.64
N TYR A 192 12.67 -7.40 2.40
CA TYR A 192 11.65 -8.34 2.90
C TYR A 192 10.22 -7.92 2.57
N SER A 193 9.99 -6.80 1.91
CA SER A 193 8.65 -6.30 1.63
C SER A 193 7.89 -7.12 0.57
N GLY A 194 8.59 -7.87 -0.29
CA GLY A 194 8.02 -8.71 -1.34
C GLY A 194 7.91 -10.20 -1.02
N LEU A 195 7.90 -10.59 0.25
CA LEU A 195 7.88 -12.01 0.62
C LEU A 195 6.56 -12.72 0.30
N ASN A 196 5.46 -12.00 0.26
CA ASN A 196 4.15 -12.57 -0.01
C ASN A 196 3.76 -12.42 -1.48
N ARG A 197 3.96 -13.47 -2.28
CA ARG A 197 3.66 -13.50 -3.71
C ARG A 197 2.34 -14.19 -4.03
N SER A 198 1.83 -14.95 -3.09
CA SER A 198 0.73 -15.88 -3.33
C SER A 198 -0.63 -15.29 -2.96
N SER A 199 -0.68 -14.33 -2.06
CA SER A 199 -1.94 -13.69 -1.68
C SER A 199 -2.59 -12.97 -2.85
N PHE A 200 -3.89 -13.10 -2.92
CA PHE A 200 -4.68 -12.34 -3.86
C PHE A 200 -5.05 -10.97 -3.30
N PHE A 201 -5.66 -10.92 -2.11
CA PHE A 201 -6.10 -9.70 -1.49
C PHE A 201 -6.06 -9.75 0.07
N TRP A 202 -6.98 -10.51 0.70
CA TRP A 202 -7.19 -10.46 2.16
C TRP A 202 -6.07 -11.05 2.98
N SER A 203 -5.44 -12.11 2.49
CA SER A 203 -4.36 -12.82 3.19
C SER A 203 -3.04 -12.05 3.19
N GLU A 204 -2.91 -10.98 2.42
CA GLU A 204 -1.67 -10.23 2.28
C GLU A 204 -1.16 -9.66 3.61
N GLU A 205 -2.00 -8.90 4.30
CA GLU A 205 -1.58 -8.18 5.52
C GLU A 205 -1.18 -9.12 6.65
N PRO A 206 -1.96 -10.16 7.03
CA PRO A 206 -1.58 -11.05 8.12
C PRO A 206 -0.34 -11.89 7.79
N ILE A 207 -0.18 -12.36 6.55
CA ILE A 207 1.00 -13.11 6.13
C ILE A 207 2.25 -12.20 6.16
N GLN A 208 2.13 -10.98 5.68
CA GLN A 208 3.24 -10.03 5.67
C GLN A 208 3.62 -9.59 7.10
N ASP A 209 2.64 -9.31 7.96
CA ASP A 209 2.88 -9.00 9.39
C ASP A 209 3.67 -10.12 10.07
N PHE A 210 3.24 -11.37 9.89
CA PHE A 210 3.93 -12.53 10.43
C PHE A 210 5.34 -12.69 9.88
N ASN A 211 5.51 -12.58 8.57
CA ASN A 211 6.81 -12.70 7.92
C ASN A 211 7.81 -11.66 8.43
N LEU A 212 7.40 -10.40 8.52
CA LEU A 212 8.26 -9.31 9.01
C LEU A 212 8.63 -9.53 10.48
N ARG A 213 7.66 -9.83 11.34
CA ARG A 213 7.92 -10.09 12.76
C ARG A 213 8.83 -11.30 12.97
N SER A 214 8.68 -12.36 12.17
CA SER A 214 9.57 -13.53 12.21
C SER A 214 11.01 -13.22 11.84
N LYS A 215 11.24 -12.13 11.11
CA LYS A 215 12.57 -11.59 10.78
C LYS A 215 13.08 -10.54 11.79
N GLY A 216 12.32 -10.33 12.87
CA GLY A 216 12.67 -9.42 13.95
C GLY A 216 12.30 -7.96 13.70
N PHE A 217 11.41 -7.68 12.74
CA PHE A 217 10.88 -6.33 12.54
C PHE A 217 9.89 -5.95 13.64
N LYS A 218 9.95 -4.69 14.03
CA LYS A 218 8.93 -4.00 14.83
C LYS A 218 8.05 -3.20 13.90
N ILE A 219 6.75 -3.26 14.11
CA ILE A 219 5.77 -2.50 13.34
C ILE A 219 5.11 -1.53 14.31
N ILE A 220 5.27 -0.25 14.05
CA ILE A 220 4.82 0.83 14.94
C ILE A 220 3.99 1.86 14.19
N SER A 221 3.13 2.56 14.93
CA SER A 221 2.47 3.77 14.43
C SER A 221 2.81 4.98 15.29
N PRO A 222 2.98 6.16 14.68
CA PRO A 222 3.17 7.39 15.43
C PRO A 222 1.86 7.89 16.03
N ASN A 223 1.92 8.32 17.29
CA ASN A 223 0.81 8.99 17.97
C ASN A 223 0.90 10.49 17.74
N ILE A 224 0.49 10.94 16.55
CA ILE A 224 0.55 12.34 16.16
C ILE A 224 -0.84 12.91 15.96
N PRO A 225 -1.04 14.20 16.22
CA PRO A 225 -2.37 14.85 16.16
C PRO A 225 -2.90 15.08 14.74
N TYR A 226 -2.10 14.76 13.72
CA TYR A 226 -2.44 14.90 12.31
C TYR A 226 -1.84 13.76 11.51
N SER A 227 -2.47 13.39 10.41
CA SER A 227 -1.91 12.37 9.51
C SER A 227 -0.90 12.96 8.55
N LEU A 228 0.16 12.20 8.25
CA LEU A 228 1.10 12.52 7.18
C LEU A 228 0.61 12.03 5.83
N LEU A 229 -0.16 10.95 5.82
CA LEU A 229 -0.80 10.39 4.65
C LEU A 229 -2.26 10.08 4.97
N CYS A 230 -3.09 10.02 3.93
CA CYS A 230 -4.48 9.61 4.02
C CYS A 230 -4.82 8.71 2.84
N HIS A 231 -5.83 7.87 3.00
CA HIS A 231 -6.22 6.86 2.03
C HIS A 231 -7.66 7.08 1.58
N LEU A 232 -7.95 6.83 0.30
CA LEU A 232 -9.30 6.90 -0.24
C LEU A 232 -9.98 5.54 -0.12
N TYR A 233 -10.92 5.42 0.82
CA TYR A 233 -11.69 4.19 1.06
C TYR A 233 -12.96 4.09 0.24
N THR A 234 -13.32 5.13 -0.49
CA THR A 234 -14.56 5.17 -1.28
C THR A 234 -14.33 4.77 -2.73
N ASP A 235 -15.36 4.19 -3.35
CA ASP A 235 -15.36 3.89 -4.79
C ASP A 235 -15.57 5.14 -5.65
N HIS A 236 -15.56 6.33 -5.04
CA HIS A 236 -15.73 7.60 -5.73
C HIS A 236 -14.39 8.20 -6.09
N ILE A 237 -14.23 8.48 -7.37
CA ILE A 237 -13.02 9.03 -7.98
C ILE A 237 -13.14 10.54 -8.11
N HIS A 238 -12.00 11.22 -7.99
CA HIS A 238 -11.86 12.59 -8.45
C HIS A 238 -11.74 12.62 -9.97
N GLY A 239 -12.75 13.11 -10.66
CA GLY A 239 -12.68 13.37 -12.09
C GLY A 239 -13.92 12.98 -12.87
N GLU A 240 -13.90 13.30 -14.16
CA GLU A 240 -15.02 13.14 -15.09
C GLU A 240 -15.33 11.67 -15.45
N HIS A 241 -14.54 10.71 -15.01
CA HIS A 241 -14.53 9.34 -15.49
C HIS A 241 -15.25 8.30 -14.59
N GLY A 242 -15.90 8.71 -13.51
CA GLY A 242 -16.81 7.83 -12.79
C GLY A 242 -16.18 7.05 -11.61
N LYS A 243 -16.60 5.82 -11.39
CA LYS A 243 -16.23 5.00 -10.24
C LYS A 243 -14.82 4.40 -10.39
N ARG A 244 -14.07 4.34 -9.28
CA ARG A 244 -12.85 3.58 -9.21
C ARG A 244 -13.11 2.12 -9.59
N ALA A 245 -12.29 1.60 -10.49
CA ALA A 245 -12.34 0.19 -10.82
C ALA A 245 -11.91 -0.65 -9.61
N THR A 246 -12.76 -1.57 -9.22
CA THR A 246 -12.44 -2.57 -8.20
C THR A 246 -12.19 -3.90 -8.89
N ILE A 247 -11.51 -4.83 -8.24
CA ILE A 247 -11.30 -6.19 -8.76
C ILE A 247 -12.63 -6.82 -9.21
N SER A 248 -13.70 -6.60 -8.45
CA SER A 248 -15.06 -7.07 -8.80
C SER A 248 -15.62 -6.46 -10.09
N SER A 249 -15.05 -5.37 -10.59
CA SER A 249 -15.46 -4.78 -11.89
C SER A 249 -14.96 -5.57 -13.10
N TYR A 250 -13.96 -6.42 -12.90
CA TYR A 250 -13.28 -7.18 -13.96
C TYR A 250 -13.55 -8.68 -13.90
N LEU A 251 -14.09 -9.15 -12.81
CA LEU A 251 -14.41 -10.55 -12.57
C LEU A 251 -15.92 -10.72 -12.48
N SER A 252 -16.43 -11.86 -12.92
CA SER A 252 -17.78 -12.30 -12.55
C SER A 252 -17.85 -12.46 -11.02
N GLU A 253 -19.06 -12.47 -10.47
CA GLU A 253 -19.29 -12.72 -9.05
C GLU A 253 -18.68 -14.06 -8.60
N GLU A 254 -18.77 -15.09 -9.44
CA GLU A 254 -18.19 -16.41 -9.19
C GLU A 254 -16.66 -16.37 -9.16
N GLU A 255 -16.02 -15.71 -10.12
CA GLU A 255 -14.57 -15.54 -10.16
C GLU A 255 -14.07 -14.68 -8.99
N ALA A 256 -14.75 -13.59 -8.66
CA ALA A 256 -14.38 -12.76 -7.51
C ALA A 256 -14.49 -13.55 -6.21
N ASN A 257 -15.57 -14.34 -6.03
CA ASN A 257 -15.72 -15.22 -4.89
C ASN A 257 -14.62 -16.28 -4.83
N TYR A 258 -14.29 -16.90 -5.97
CA TYR A 258 -13.19 -17.87 -6.02
C TYR A 258 -11.87 -17.26 -5.55
N TRP A 259 -11.44 -16.16 -6.16
CA TRP A 259 -10.13 -15.57 -5.85
C TRP A 259 -10.03 -14.98 -4.45
N MET A 260 -11.06 -14.29 -3.98
CA MET A 260 -11.03 -13.57 -2.70
C MET A 260 -11.40 -14.44 -1.50
N ASN A 261 -12.26 -15.43 -1.67
CA ASN A 261 -12.76 -16.23 -0.55
C ASN A 261 -12.30 -17.69 -0.55
N ILE A 262 -12.03 -18.27 -1.70
CA ILE A 262 -11.57 -19.67 -1.78
C ILE A 262 -10.04 -19.69 -1.88
N TYR A 263 -9.49 -19.14 -2.96
CA TYR A 263 -8.04 -19.17 -3.19
C TYR A 263 -7.25 -18.45 -2.08
N ASP A 264 -7.65 -17.25 -1.73
CA ASP A 264 -6.95 -16.44 -0.73
C ASP A 264 -7.03 -17.07 0.67
N ARG A 265 -8.15 -17.74 0.97
CA ARG A 265 -8.31 -18.57 2.16
C ARG A 265 -7.34 -19.76 2.17
N GLU A 266 -7.23 -20.50 1.07
CA GLU A 266 -6.30 -21.63 0.96
C GLU A 266 -4.84 -21.18 1.14
N VAL A 267 -4.47 -20.02 0.57
CA VAL A 267 -3.16 -19.40 0.78
C VAL A 267 -2.91 -19.11 2.25
N TYR A 268 -3.88 -18.51 2.93
CA TYR A 268 -3.79 -18.19 4.36
C TYR A 268 -3.67 -19.46 5.21
N GLU A 269 -4.56 -20.43 5.02
CA GLU A 269 -4.59 -21.69 5.77
C GLU A 269 -3.31 -22.51 5.54
N SER A 270 -2.84 -22.60 4.30
CA SER A 270 -1.57 -23.25 3.97
C SER A 270 -0.38 -22.59 4.67
N PHE A 271 -0.36 -21.28 4.73
CA PHE A 271 0.71 -20.55 5.39
C PHE A 271 0.73 -20.74 6.91
N PHE A 272 -0.42 -20.62 7.58
CA PHE A 272 -0.48 -20.63 9.04
C PHE A 272 -0.65 -22.04 9.64
N PHE A 273 -1.26 -22.97 8.92
CA PHE A 273 -1.60 -24.31 9.45
C PHE A 273 -0.87 -25.44 8.73
N GLY A 274 -0.13 -25.17 7.67
CA GLY A 274 0.64 -26.17 6.93
C GLY A 274 -0.23 -27.14 6.12
N GLU A 275 -1.48 -26.80 5.86
CA GLU A 275 -2.35 -27.58 5.00
C GLU A 275 -1.93 -27.41 3.55
N SER A 276 -1.72 -28.51 2.82
CA SER A 276 -1.32 -28.42 1.41
C SER A 276 -2.43 -27.79 0.61
N ILE A 277 -2.09 -26.75 -0.18
CA ILE A 277 -2.97 -26.27 -1.25
C ILE A 277 -3.33 -27.49 -2.09
N SER A 278 -4.57 -27.94 -1.99
CA SER A 278 -5.05 -29.02 -2.83
C SER A 278 -4.85 -28.55 -4.27
N SER A 279 -4.04 -29.29 -5.02
CA SER A 279 -3.68 -28.97 -6.40
C SER A 279 -4.96 -28.76 -7.21
N LEU A 280 -5.29 -27.50 -7.43
CA LEU A 280 -6.30 -27.08 -8.41
C LEU A 280 -5.71 -27.08 -9.80
#